data_0238beb06241196ed2687858fd1672e5
#
_entry.id   0238beb06241196ed2687858fd1672e5
#
_cell.length_a   1.000
_cell.length_b   1.000
_cell.length_c   1.000
_cell.angle_alpha   90.00
_cell.angle_beta   90.00
_cell.angle_gamma   90.00
#
_symmetry.space_group_name_H-M   'P 1'
#
loop_
_entity.id
_entity.type
_entity.pdbx_description
1 polymer ?
#
loop_
_entity_poly.entity_id
_entity_poly.type
_entity_poly.pdbx_seq_one_letter_code
_entity_poly.pdbx_strand_id
1 'polypeptide(L)'
;HNEYEEHDVVYRSFGEIAEKEGFSQIAASFRMIAEIEKTHGDRFQYLADLLSQGDLFKGSKKTAWVCTNCGYICEREEAPQECPVCHREQGYFARKELAPWFLQEQ
;
A
#
# COMPACT_ATOMS: atom_id res chain seq x y z
N HIS A 1 11.22 3.30 -0.06
CA HIS A 1 12.04 4.04 0.63
C HIS A 1 12.16 5.45 0.21
N ASN A 2 11.86 5.85 -1.00
CA ASN A 2 11.82 7.22 -1.44
C ASN A 2 10.73 8.01 -0.71
N GLU A 3 9.61 7.41 -0.39
CA GLU A 3 8.54 8.08 0.36
C GLU A 3 8.99 8.50 1.75
N TYR A 4 9.74 7.65 2.45
CA TYR A 4 10.25 8.01 3.77
C TYR A 4 11.28 9.12 3.68
N GLU A 5 12.16 9.05 2.68
CA GLU A 5 13.14 10.08 2.47
C GLU A 5 12.49 11.42 2.16
N GLU A 6 11.47 11.42 1.30
CA GLU A 6 10.73 12.64 0.98
C GLU A 6 10.03 13.19 2.21
N HIS A 7 9.47 12.33 3.05
CA HIS A 7 8.82 12.77 4.28
C HIS A 7 9.82 13.43 5.23
N ASP A 8 10.94 12.75 5.51
CA ASP A 8 11.82 13.16 6.58
C ASP A 8 12.82 14.24 6.17
N VAL A 9 13.16 14.34 4.91
CA VAL A 9 14.21 15.23 4.46
C VAL A 9 13.65 16.35 3.59
N VAL A 10 12.93 16.03 2.55
CA VAL A 10 12.53 17.01 1.55
C VAL A 10 11.37 17.87 2.02
N TYR A 11 10.23 17.24 2.28
CA TYR A 11 9.02 18.03 2.57
C TYR A 11 9.06 18.69 3.94
N ARG A 12 9.69 18.06 4.91
CA ARG A 12 9.85 18.68 6.22
C ARG A 12 10.73 19.91 6.14
N SER A 13 11.86 19.81 5.45
CA SER A 13 12.77 20.93 5.28
C SER A 13 12.10 22.08 4.53
N PHE A 14 11.37 21.77 3.48
CA PHE A 14 10.66 22.80 2.71
C PHE A 14 9.59 23.48 3.56
N GLY A 15 8.89 22.71 4.40
CA GLY A 15 7.91 23.27 5.31
C GLY A 15 8.54 24.24 6.30
N GLU A 16 9.69 23.88 6.87
CA GLU A 16 10.38 24.76 7.81
C GLU A 16 10.87 26.04 7.14
N ILE A 17 11.42 25.92 5.93
CA ILE A 17 11.89 27.09 5.19
C ILE A 17 10.72 28.02 4.87
N ALA A 18 9.61 27.45 4.39
CA ALA A 18 8.44 28.27 4.06
C ALA A 18 7.90 28.99 5.28
N GLU A 19 7.90 28.33 6.45
CA GLU A 19 7.44 28.95 7.68
C GLU A 19 8.33 30.13 8.06
N LYS A 20 9.64 29.94 7.98
CA LYS A 20 10.60 31.00 8.31
C LYS A 20 10.49 32.20 7.39
N GLU A 21 10.09 31.96 6.14
CA GLU A 21 9.93 33.04 5.16
C GLU A 21 8.55 33.66 5.19
N GLY A 22 7.69 33.24 6.09
CA GLY A 22 6.37 33.84 6.26
C GLY A 22 5.29 33.28 5.34
N PHE A 23 5.54 32.12 4.71
CA PHE A 23 4.56 31.50 3.81
C PHE A 23 3.85 30.37 4.53
N SER A 24 3.03 30.71 5.51
CA SER A 24 2.42 29.68 6.37
C SER A 24 1.48 28.72 5.64
N GLN A 25 0.76 29.19 4.61
CA GLN A 25 -0.10 28.26 3.85
C GLN A 25 0.72 27.27 3.04
N ILE A 26 1.83 27.73 2.47
CA ILE A 26 2.74 26.85 1.74
C ILE A 26 3.39 25.87 2.68
N ALA A 27 3.77 26.32 3.89
CA ALA A 27 4.35 25.44 4.90
C ALA A 27 3.37 24.34 5.28
N ALA A 28 2.09 24.68 5.47
CA ALA A 28 1.06 23.69 5.78
C ALA A 28 0.91 22.66 4.66
N SER A 29 0.98 23.12 3.40
CA SER A 29 0.91 22.20 2.27
C SER A 29 2.07 21.22 2.25
N PHE A 30 3.29 21.69 2.52
CA PHE A 30 4.45 20.78 2.58
C PHE A 30 4.29 19.76 3.70
N ARG A 31 3.75 20.17 4.85
CA ARG A 31 3.52 19.24 5.97
C ARG A 31 2.48 18.19 5.62
N MET A 32 1.41 18.58 4.92
CA MET A 32 0.38 17.64 4.51
C MET A 32 0.92 16.63 3.49
N ILE A 33 1.73 17.10 2.55
CA ILE A 33 2.38 16.20 1.58
C ILE A 33 3.29 15.23 2.30
N ALA A 34 4.04 15.70 3.32
CA ALA A 34 4.91 14.84 4.09
C ALA A 34 4.13 13.70 4.75
N GLU A 35 2.93 14.00 5.29
CA GLU A 35 2.09 12.97 5.89
C GLU A 35 1.62 11.94 4.86
N ILE A 36 1.28 12.40 3.65
CA ILE A 36 0.87 11.51 2.57
C ILE A 36 2.04 10.60 2.17
N GLU A 37 3.24 11.16 2.05
CA GLU A 37 4.41 10.38 1.68
C GLU A 37 4.74 9.34 2.73
N LYS A 38 4.53 9.67 4.02
CA LYS A 38 4.71 8.70 5.09
C LYS A 38 3.74 7.54 4.95
N THR A 39 2.49 7.82 4.61
CA THR A 39 1.48 6.78 4.38
C THR A 39 1.91 5.85 3.24
N HIS A 40 2.45 6.42 2.16
CA HIS A 40 2.95 5.61 1.05
C HIS A 40 4.10 4.72 1.51
N GLY A 41 5.05 5.29 2.26
CA GLY A 41 6.18 4.54 2.77
C GLY A 41 5.76 3.39 3.67
N ASP A 42 4.81 3.64 4.56
CA ASP A 42 4.28 2.60 5.45
C ASP A 42 3.65 1.47 4.66
N ARG A 43 2.91 1.80 3.61
CA ARG A 43 2.27 0.79 2.76
C ARG A 43 3.31 -0.07 2.05
N PHE A 44 4.31 0.56 1.45
CA PHE A 44 5.37 -0.17 0.77
C PHE A 44 6.15 -1.05 1.74
N GLN A 45 6.42 -0.55 2.94
CA GLN A 45 7.13 -1.34 3.94
C GLN A 45 6.32 -2.56 4.37
N TYR A 46 5.02 -2.39 4.57
CA TYR A 46 4.15 -3.50 4.93
C TYR A 46 4.17 -4.59 3.87
N LEU A 47 4.04 -4.21 2.60
CA LEU A 47 4.06 -5.18 1.50
C LEU A 47 5.42 -5.85 1.35
N ALA A 48 6.50 -5.08 1.53
CA ALA A 48 7.85 -5.63 1.48
C ALA A 48 8.08 -6.66 2.60
N ASP A 49 7.57 -6.37 3.80
CA ASP A 49 7.68 -7.30 4.91
C ASP A 49 6.93 -8.61 4.63
N LEU A 50 5.72 -8.51 4.08
CA LEU A 50 4.97 -9.71 3.69
C LEU A 50 5.74 -10.52 2.66
N LEU A 51 6.33 -9.86 1.68
CA LEU A 51 7.07 -10.54 0.64
C LEU A 51 8.31 -11.25 1.20
N SER A 52 9.08 -10.58 2.06
CA SER A 52 10.29 -11.17 2.60
C SER A 52 10.00 -12.30 3.59
N GLN A 53 8.84 -12.29 4.22
CA GLN A 53 8.42 -13.35 5.12
C GLN A 53 7.78 -14.52 4.39
N GLY A 54 7.54 -14.40 3.09
CA GLY A 54 6.88 -15.43 2.31
C GLY A 54 5.36 -15.43 2.47
N ASP A 55 4.81 -14.37 3.02
CA ASP A 55 3.38 -14.30 3.36
C ASP A 55 2.54 -13.48 2.40
N LEU A 56 3.14 -12.88 1.38
CA LEU A 56 2.39 -12.02 0.47
C LEU A 56 1.27 -12.77 -0.25
N PHE A 57 1.54 -14.01 -0.65
CA PHE A 57 0.58 -14.85 -1.37
C PHE A 57 0.16 -16.08 -0.56
N LYS A 58 0.46 -16.13 0.74
CA LYS A 58 0.07 -17.21 1.61
C LYS A 58 -0.58 -16.69 2.87
N GLY A 59 -1.58 -17.42 3.35
CA GLY A 59 -2.19 -17.17 4.64
C GLY A 59 -1.93 -18.36 5.56
N SER A 60 -2.08 -18.16 6.86
CA SER A 60 -1.92 -19.22 7.84
C SER A 60 -3.15 -20.13 7.90
N LYS A 61 -4.23 -19.74 7.25
CA LYS A 61 -5.48 -20.46 7.18
C LYS A 61 -6.16 -20.04 5.89
N LYS A 62 -7.38 -20.54 5.66
CA LYS A 62 -8.15 -20.09 4.49
C LYS A 62 -8.27 -18.59 4.50
N THR A 63 -7.81 -17.99 3.43
CA THR A 63 -7.78 -16.56 3.23
C THR A 63 -8.52 -16.24 1.96
N ALA A 64 -9.27 -15.15 1.96
CA ALA A 64 -9.96 -14.70 0.75
C ALA A 64 -8.97 -13.92 -0.12
N TRP A 65 -8.86 -14.34 -1.37
CA TRP A 65 -7.97 -13.74 -2.37
C TRP A 65 -8.80 -13.17 -3.49
N VAL A 66 -8.38 -12.04 -4.02
CA VAL A 66 -9.06 -11.42 -5.15
C VAL A 66 -8.05 -11.20 -6.27
N CYS A 67 -8.46 -11.56 -7.49
CA CYS A 67 -7.68 -11.23 -8.68
C CYS A 67 -7.90 -9.76 -9.01
N THR A 68 -6.82 -8.98 -8.98
CA THR A 68 -6.94 -7.54 -9.22
C THR A 68 -7.21 -7.22 -10.68
N ASN A 69 -7.11 -8.21 -11.58
CA ASN A 69 -7.41 -7.99 -12.99
C ASN A 69 -8.89 -8.20 -13.30
N CYS A 70 -9.46 -9.31 -12.89
CA CYS A 70 -10.84 -9.64 -13.27
C CYS A 70 -11.85 -9.64 -12.12
N GLY A 71 -11.38 -9.60 -10.87
CA GLY A 71 -12.26 -9.58 -9.72
C GLY A 71 -12.64 -10.95 -9.16
N TYR A 72 -12.12 -12.04 -9.72
CA TYR A 72 -12.37 -13.37 -9.21
C TYR A 72 -11.96 -13.47 -7.74
N ILE A 73 -12.79 -14.08 -6.91
CA ILE A 73 -12.53 -14.24 -5.47
C ILE A 73 -12.55 -15.72 -5.13
N CYS A 74 -11.58 -16.14 -4.31
CA CYS A 74 -11.56 -17.52 -3.82
C CYS A 74 -11.01 -17.53 -2.39
N GLU A 75 -11.25 -18.64 -1.68
CA GLU A 75 -10.73 -18.82 -0.33
C GLU A 75 -9.79 -20.02 -0.32
N ARG A 76 -8.53 -19.80 0.03
CA ARG A 76 -7.49 -20.82 0.07
C ARG A 76 -6.37 -20.33 0.96
N GLU A 77 -5.48 -21.24 1.33
CA GLU A 77 -4.29 -20.87 2.11
C GLU A 77 -3.27 -20.12 1.26
N GLU A 78 -3.22 -20.44 -0.02
CA GLU A 78 -2.29 -19.80 -0.94
C GLU A 78 -3.04 -19.27 -2.14
N ALA A 79 -2.66 -18.07 -2.60
CA ALA A 79 -3.27 -17.50 -3.79
C ALA A 79 -2.99 -18.42 -4.99
N PRO A 80 -3.95 -18.56 -5.91
CA PRO A 80 -3.74 -19.41 -7.09
C PRO A 80 -2.52 -18.99 -7.89
N GLN A 81 -1.80 -19.95 -8.45
CA GLN A 81 -0.68 -19.67 -9.34
C GLN A 81 -1.14 -18.99 -10.61
N GLU A 82 -2.37 -19.28 -11.02
CA GLU A 82 -2.97 -18.68 -12.19
C GLU A 82 -4.46 -18.50 -11.91
N CYS A 83 -5.01 -17.34 -12.26
CA CYS A 83 -6.45 -17.10 -12.13
C CYS A 83 -7.21 -18.01 -13.08
N PRO A 84 -8.18 -18.82 -12.59
CA PRO A 84 -8.92 -19.73 -13.46
C PRO A 84 -9.86 -19.00 -14.44
N VAL A 85 -10.11 -17.73 -14.22
CA VAL A 85 -11.03 -16.97 -15.08
C VAL A 85 -10.28 -16.18 -16.14
N CYS A 86 -9.28 -15.37 -15.74
CA CYS A 86 -8.60 -14.50 -16.69
C CYS A 86 -7.18 -14.96 -17.03
N HIS A 87 -6.68 -15.99 -16.34
CA HIS A 87 -5.38 -16.60 -16.59
C HIS A 87 -4.16 -15.74 -16.25
N ARG A 88 -4.36 -14.66 -15.50
CA ARG A 88 -3.23 -13.88 -15.00
C ARG A 88 -2.52 -14.62 -13.88
N GLU A 89 -1.24 -14.32 -13.72
CA GLU A 89 -0.35 -15.00 -12.77
C GLU A 89 -0.67 -14.61 -11.32
N GLN A 90 -0.11 -15.37 -10.40
CA GLN A 90 -0.32 -15.18 -8.96
C GLN A 90 -0.09 -13.73 -8.50
N GLY A 91 0.85 -13.03 -9.13
CA GLY A 91 1.16 -11.66 -8.78
C GLY A 91 -0.02 -10.69 -8.88
N TYR A 92 -1.08 -11.08 -9.59
CA TYR A 92 -2.28 -10.25 -9.70
C TYR A 92 -3.24 -10.44 -8.53
N PHE A 93 -2.97 -11.42 -7.63
CA PHE A 93 -3.83 -11.66 -6.49
C PHE A 93 -3.42 -10.82 -5.29
N ALA A 94 -4.40 -10.40 -4.52
CA ALA A 94 -4.19 -9.73 -3.25
C ALA A 94 -5.15 -10.30 -2.22
N ARG A 95 -4.79 -10.20 -0.94
CA ARG A 95 -5.74 -10.52 0.11
C ARG A 95 -6.91 -9.56 -0.01
N LYS A 96 -8.12 -10.10 0.17
CA LYS A 96 -9.33 -9.29 0.01
C LYS A 96 -9.30 -8.04 0.87
N GLU A 97 -8.82 -8.15 2.10
CA GLU A 97 -8.78 -7.01 3.01
C GLU A 97 -7.80 -5.92 2.59
N LEU A 98 -6.89 -6.21 1.67
CA LEU A 98 -5.96 -5.21 1.15
C LEU A 98 -6.48 -4.52 -0.11
N ALA A 99 -7.60 -4.98 -0.65
CA ALA A 99 -8.19 -4.39 -1.85
C ALA A 99 -9.17 -3.29 -1.44
N PRO A 100 -8.86 -2.02 -1.72
CA PRO A 100 -9.64 -0.91 -1.17
C PRO A 100 -11.07 -0.80 -1.69
N TRP A 101 -11.36 -1.48 -2.79
CA TRP A 101 -12.70 -1.42 -3.39
C TRP A 101 -13.66 -2.47 -2.83
N PHE A 102 -13.21 -3.32 -1.91
CA PHE A 102 -14.11 -4.28 -1.29
C PHE A 102 -14.75 -3.69 -0.04
N LEU A 103 -16.05 -3.88 0.09
CA LEU A 103 -16.76 -3.47 1.29
C LEU A 103 -16.49 -4.50 2.39
N GLN A 104 -16.35 -4.01 3.62
CA GLN A 104 -16.20 -4.89 4.76
C GLN A 104 -17.54 -5.57 5.03
N GLU A 105 -17.49 -6.82 5.47
CA GLU A 105 -18.72 -7.50 5.86
C GLU A 105 -19.20 -6.93 7.18
N GLN A 106 -20.52 -6.78 7.26
CA GLN A 106 -21.19 -6.19 8.43
C GLN A 106 -21.52 -7.22 9.49
#